data_62bcda8b0f808bcf67801957ffcc7f7b
#
_entry.id   62bcda8b0f808bcf67801957ffcc7f7b
#
_cell.length_a   1.000
_cell.length_b   1.000
_cell.length_c   1.000
_cell.angle_alpha   90.00
_cell.angle_beta   90.00
_cell.angle_gamma   90.00
#
_symmetry.space_group_name_H-M   'P 1'
#
loop_
_entity.id
_entity.type
_entity.pdbx_description
1 polymer ?
#
loop_
_entity_poly.entity_id
_entity_poly.type
_entity_poly.pdbx_seq_one_letter_code
_entity_poly.pdbx_strand_id
1 'polypeptide(L)'
;MPEILINGPVGRIESRYTHNIKTNSPTMLILHAHPGHGGNMDNHLSVLLHKNFSDLGFSTLRFNFRGVGKSDGEHDGSEGELADSAIALDWIQGQNESSNEHWICGISFGAWIGMQLLMRRPEISKFILIGPPAGKYDFNFLAPCPSSGLIFSGEKDTLIDHDNLKILIKKLNEQNNINVDHEIIKNSNHFFLNQETSIIQKINNYVKVCKS
;
A
#
# COMPACT_ATOMS: atom_id res chain seq x y z
N MET A 1 -10.00 -10.11 14.87
CA MET A 1 -10.21 -10.29 13.42
C MET A 1 -10.06 -11.76 13.08
N PRO A 2 -11.01 -12.38 12.39
CA PRO A 2 -10.86 -13.75 11.93
C PRO A 2 -9.74 -13.87 10.87
N GLU A 3 -9.08 -15.00 10.86
CA GLU A 3 -8.18 -15.40 9.78
C GLU A 3 -9.00 -15.75 8.54
N ILE A 4 -8.54 -15.30 7.38
CA ILE A 4 -9.13 -15.62 6.08
C ILE A 4 -8.02 -16.20 5.21
N LEU A 5 -8.34 -17.29 4.52
CA LEU A 5 -7.47 -17.89 3.50
C LEU A 5 -8.11 -17.65 2.14
N ILE A 6 -7.48 -16.82 1.33
CA ILE A 6 -7.90 -16.51 -0.04
C ILE A 6 -7.24 -17.53 -0.98
N ASN A 7 -7.98 -18.05 -1.96
CA ASN A 7 -7.38 -18.91 -2.99
C ASN A 7 -6.54 -18.04 -3.94
N GLY A 8 -5.25 -18.21 -3.87
CA GLY A 8 -4.27 -17.48 -4.68
C GLY A 8 -3.74 -18.30 -5.86
N PRO A 9 -2.80 -17.74 -6.65
CA PRO A 9 -2.29 -18.36 -7.87
C PRO A 9 -1.47 -19.64 -7.63
N VAL A 10 -0.83 -19.75 -6.47
CA VAL A 10 0.04 -20.88 -6.10
C VAL A 10 -0.43 -21.61 -4.85
N GLY A 11 -1.64 -21.31 -4.38
CA GLY A 11 -2.22 -21.87 -3.19
C GLY A 11 -2.94 -20.84 -2.34
N ARG A 12 -2.96 -21.00 -1.04
CA ARG A 12 -3.70 -20.11 -0.13
C ARG A 12 -2.90 -18.87 0.22
N ILE A 13 -3.58 -17.74 0.33
CA ILE A 13 -3.05 -16.46 0.80
C ILE A 13 -3.64 -16.17 2.18
N GLU A 14 -2.79 -16.13 3.19
CA GLU A 14 -3.18 -15.78 4.56
C GLU A 14 -3.50 -14.29 4.67
N SER A 15 -4.67 -13.96 5.22
CA SER A 15 -5.21 -12.61 5.21
C SER A 15 -5.95 -12.25 6.50
N ARG A 16 -6.11 -10.96 6.74
CA ARG A 16 -6.98 -10.38 7.77
C ARG A 16 -7.84 -9.30 7.14
N TYR A 17 -9.13 -9.40 7.33
CA TYR A 17 -10.11 -8.48 6.74
C TYR A 17 -11.03 -7.89 7.80
N THR A 18 -11.31 -6.60 7.66
CA THR A 18 -12.35 -5.89 8.41
C THR A 18 -13.34 -5.31 7.40
N HIS A 19 -14.58 -5.78 7.44
CA HIS A 19 -15.67 -5.26 6.62
C HIS A 19 -16.26 -3.99 7.26
N ASN A 20 -16.49 -2.96 6.47
CA ASN A 20 -17.31 -1.83 6.89
C ASN A 20 -18.74 -2.04 6.39
N ILE A 21 -19.70 -2.00 7.32
CA ILE A 21 -21.13 -2.26 7.04
C ILE A 21 -21.83 -1.13 6.27
N LYS A 22 -21.18 0.04 6.12
CA LYS A 22 -21.80 1.15 5.38
C LYS A 22 -21.74 0.86 3.88
N THR A 23 -22.86 1.05 3.21
CA THR A 23 -22.93 0.98 1.74
C THR A 23 -21.95 1.96 1.09
N ASN A 24 -21.31 1.55 0.01
CA ASN A 24 -20.29 2.34 -0.72
C ASN A 24 -19.06 2.71 0.11
N SER A 25 -18.74 1.95 1.16
CA SER A 25 -17.48 2.16 1.88
C SER A 25 -16.29 1.91 0.96
N PRO A 26 -15.27 2.79 0.97
CA PRO A 26 -14.07 2.56 0.19
C PRO A 26 -13.31 1.33 0.70
N THR A 27 -12.54 0.71 -0.16
CA THR A 27 -11.68 -0.41 0.23
C THR A 27 -10.22 0.01 0.34
N MET A 28 -9.48 -0.65 1.23
CA MET A 28 -8.04 -0.47 1.42
C MET A 28 -7.31 -1.80 1.39
N LEU A 29 -6.41 -1.99 0.43
CA LEU A 29 -5.50 -3.12 0.36
C LEU A 29 -4.14 -2.71 0.90
N ILE A 30 -3.61 -3.44 1.91
CA ILE A 30 -2.31 -3.15 2.54
C ILE A 30 -1.30 -4.23 2.15
N LEU A 31 -0.18 -3.79 1.55
CA LEU A 31 0.94 -4.61 1.11
C LEU A 31 2.14 -4.39 2.05
N HIS A 32 2.64 -5.47 2.65
CA HIS A 32 3.70 -5.40 3.65
C HIS A 32 5.11 -5.23 3.05
N ALA A 33 6.09 -4.94 3.90
CA ALA A 33 7.50 -4.79 3.53
C ALA A 33 8.12 -6.13 3.06
N HIS A 34 9.36 -6.08 2.59
CA HIS A 34 10.07 -7.19 1.95
C HIS A 34 10.13 -8.45 2.83
N PRO A 35 9.63 -9.62 2.35
CA PRO A 35 9.64 -10.87 3.10
C PRO A 35 11.01 -11.28 3.62
N GLY A 36 12.03 -11.19 2.79
CA GLY A 36 13.42 -11.55 3.14
C GLY A 36 14.05 -10.69 4.25
N HIS A 37 13.39 -9.60 4.65
CA HIS A 37 13.79 -8.74 5.79
C HIS A 37 12.76 -8.81 6.94
N GLY A 38 12.01 -9.90 7.02
CA GLY A 38 11.01 -10.13 8.08
C GLY A 38 9.69 -9.39 7.87
N GLY A 39 9.45 -8.87 6.65
CA GLY A 39 8.18 -8.26 6.29
C GLY A 39 7.05 -9.29 6.31
N ASN A 40 5.95 -8.94 6.96
CA ASN A 40 4.72 -9.72 7.00
C ASN A 40 3.53 -8.81 7.36
N MET A 41 2.32 -9.32 7.18
CA MET A 41 1.09 -8.54 7.44
C MET A 41 0.90 -8.19 8.92
N ASP A 42 1.53 -8.89 9.84
CA ASP A 42 1.40 -8.68 11.29
C ASP A 42 2.51 -7.78 11.87
N ASN A 43 3.39 -7.22 11.04
CA ASN A 43 4.30 -6.17 11.46
C ASN A 43 3.52 -4.98 12.04
N HIS A 44 4.09 -4.33 13.05
CA HIS A 44 3.44 -3.27 13.82
C HIS A 44 2.79 -2.20 12.93
N LEU A 45 3.51 -1.68 11.94
CA LEU A 45 2.97 -0.65 11.04
C LEU A 45 1.80 -1.16 10.19
N SER A 46 1.87 -2.39 9.67
CA SER A 46 0.77 -3.00 8.89
C SER A 46 -0.50 -3.15 9.72
N VAL A 47 -0.37 -3.58 10.98
CA VAL A 47 -1.49 -3.72 11.93
C VAL A 47 -2.09 -2.38 12.26
N LEU A 48 -1.24 -1.38 12.53
CA LEU A 48 -1.67 -0.02 12.87
C LEU A 48 -2.41 0.64 11.72
N LEU A 49 -1.90 0.52 10.49
CA LEU A 49 -2.56 1.03 9.29
C LEU A 49 -3.91 0.36 9.06
N HIS A 50 -3.97 -0.97 9.20
CA HIS A 50 -5.23 -1.71 9.06
C HIS A 50 -6.29 -1.18 10.04
N LYS A 51 -5.92 -1.05 11.32
CA LYS A 51 -6.82 -0.48 12.33
C LYS A 51 -7.24 0.94 11.96
N ASN A 52 -6.30 1.80 11.60
CA ASN A 52 -6.58 3.20 11.28
C ASN A 52 -7.53 3.35 10.09
N PHE A 53 -7.31 2.63 8.98
CA PHE A 53 -8.21 2.70 7.83
C PHE A 53 -9.61 2.14 8.15
N SER A 54 -9.69 1.08 8.95
CA SER A 54 -10.98 0.57 9.42
C SER A 54 -11.73 1.61 10.26
N ASP A 55 -11.03 2.31 11.16
CA ASP A 55 -11.59 3.41 11.99
C ASP A 55 -12.03 4.61 11.11
N LEU A 56 -11.36 4.85 9.98
CA LEU A 56 -11.72 5.86 8.97
C LEU A 56 -12.88 5.45 8.05
N GLY A 57 -13.42 4.25 8.23
CA GLY A 57 -14.58 3.77 7.50
C GLY A 57 -14.27 3.02 6.21
N PHE A 58 -13.06 2.51 6.04
CA PHE A 58 -12.71 1.62 4.95
C PHE A 58 -13.03 0.15 5.29
N SER A 59 -13.42 -0.62 4.29
CA SER A 59 -13.25 -2.07 4.33
C SER A 59 -11.76 -2.36 4.05
N THR A 60 -11.07 -3.00 5.00
CA THR A 60 -9.60 -3.07 4.97
C THR A 60 -9.10 -4.51 4.94
N LEU A 61 -8.22 -4.82 3.97
CA LEU A 61 -7.55 -6.11 3.83
C LEU A 61 -6.03 -5.93 3.96
N ARG A 62 -5.40 -6.76 4.78
CA ARG A 62 -3.96 -7.01 4.79
C ARG A 62 -3.71 -8.49 4.61
N PHE A 63 -2.65 -8.87 3.94
CA PHE A 63 -2.35 -10.26 3.63
C PHE A 63 -0.84 -10.52 3.65
N ASN A 64 -0.46 -11.77 3.76
CA ASN A 64 0.91 -12.23 3.60
C ASN A 64 1.17 -12.60 2.15
N PHE A 65 2.23 -12.04 1.56
CA PHE A 65 2.75 -12.51 0.27
C PHE A 65 3.11 -14.00 0.33
N ARG A 66 3.21 -14.63 -0.82
CA ARG A 66 3.64 -16.03 -0.95
C ARG A 66 4.91 -16.34 -0.15
N GLY A 67 4.96 -17.52 0.47
CA GLY A 67 6.08 -17.95 1.30
C GLY A 67 6.18 -17.24 2.66
N VAL A 68 5.21 -16.42 3.05
CA VAL A 68 5.16 -15.73 4.34
C VAL A 68 4.02 -16.26 5.20
N GLY A 69 4.29 -16.55 6.46
CA GLY A 69 3.30 -17.05 7.39
C GLY A 69 2.65 -18.35 6.90
N LYS A 70 1.31 -18.34 6.71
CA LYS A 70 0.53 -19.45 6.18
C LYS A 70 0.21 -19.33 4.69
N SER A 71 0.77 -18.34 4.00
CA SER A 71 0.63 -18.22 2.55
C SER A 71 1.50 -19.27 1.85
N ASP A 72 0.87 -20.01 0.94
CA ASP A 72 1.56 -21.03 0.14
C ASP A 72 2.51 -20.39 -0.90
N GLY A 73 3.40 -21.20 -1.48
CA GLY A 73 4.38 -20.79 -2.47
C GLY A 73 5.69 -20.29 -1.88
N GLU A 74 6.51 -19.69 -2.72
CA GLU A 74 7.82 -19.14 -2.36
C GLU A 74 7.95 -17.71 -2.85
N HIS A 75 8.67 -16.88 -2.10
CA HIS A 75 8.98 -15.50 -2.48
C HIS A 75 9.83 -15.48 -3.75
N ASP A 76 9.36 -14.83 -4.81
CA ASP A 76 10.09 -14.68 -6.07
C ASP A 76 10.61 -13.27 -6.36
N GLY A 77 10.20 -12.32 -5.54
CA GLY A 77 10.71 -10.95 -5.53
C GLY A 77 10.02 -9.98 -6.49
N SER A 78 8.98 -10.38 -7.20
CA SER A 78 8.28 -9.48 -8.12
C SER A 78 6.91 -10.00 -8.59
N GLU A 79 6.90 -10.86 -9.62
CA GLU A 79 5.68 -11.19 -10.36
C GLU A 79 4.71 -12.03 -9.54
N GLY A 80 5.24 -12.89 -8.68
CA GLY A 80 4.42 -13.70 -7.80
C GLY A 80 3.68 -12.87 -6.77
N GLU A 81 4.38 -11.96 -6.10
CA GLU A 81 3.78 -11.04 -5.14
C GLU A 81 2.77 -10.10 -5.82
N LEU A 82 3.04 -9.70 -7.06
CA LEU A 82 2.10 -8.91 -7.86
C LEU A 82 0.83 -9.70 -8.16
N ALA A 83 0.96 -10.98 -8.54
CA ALA A 83 -0.19 -11.85 -8.79
C ALA A 83 -1.01 -12.09 -7.51
N ASP A 84 -0.36 -12.32 -6.37
CA ASP A 84 -1.02 -12.44 -5.06
C ASP A 84 -1.79 -11.15 -4.72
N SER A 85 -1.19 -10.00 -4.98
CA SER A 85 -1.81 -8.68 -4.76
C SER A 85 -3.04 -8.47 -5.63
N ALA A 86 -3.00 -8.91 -6.90
CA ALA A 86 -4.13 -8.82 -7.81
C ALA A 86 -5.32 -9.67 -7.32
N ILE A 87 -5.06 -10.90 -6.88
CA ILE A 87 -6.10 -11.77 -6.31
C ILE A 87 -6.65 -11.20 -5.00
N ALA A 88 -5.79 -10.65 -4.14
CA ALA A 88 -6.23 -10.00 -2.90
C ALA A 88 -7.12 -8.78 -3.19
N LEU A 89 -6.80 -8.00 -4.23
CA LEU A 89 -7.63 -6.89 -4.70
C LEU A 89 -8.99 -7.39 -5.24
N ASP A 90 -8.99 -8.40 -6.11
CA ASP A 90 -10.23 -9.01 -6.62
C ASP A 90 -11.11 -9.51 -5.49
N TRP A 91 -10.50 -10.16 -4.50
CA TRP A 91 -11.22 -10.69 -3.34
C TRP A 91 -11.89 -9.58 -2.53
N ILE A 92 -11.16 -8.50 -2.18
CA ILE A 92 -11.75 -7.42 -1.38
C ILE A 92 -12.83 -6.67 -2.16
N GLN A 93 -12.70 -6.52 -3.48
CA GLN A 93 -13.72 -5.96 -4.36
C GLN A 93 -14.99 -6.83 -4.35
N GLY A 94 -14.86 -8.14 -4.49
CA GLY A 94 -15.97 -9.09 -4.42
C GLY A 94 -16.69 -9.10 -3.07
N GLN A 95 -16.00 -8.76 -1.97
CA GLN A 95 -16.63 -8.57 -0.65
C GLN A 95 -17.31 -7.20 -0.51
N ASN A 96 -17.12 -6.28 -1.44
CA ASN A 96 -17.57 -4.88 -1.37
C ASN A 96 -18.10 -4.41 -2.73
N GLU A 97 -19.00 -5.17 -3.35
CA GLU A 97 -19.53 -4.92 -4.70
C GLU A 97 -20.17 -3.53 -4.87
N SER A 98 -20.65 -2.93 -3.78
CA SER A 98 -21.18 -1.56 -3.82
C SER A 98 -20.10 -0.47 -3.77
N SER A 99 -18.84 -0.83 -3.54
CA SER A 99 -17.74 0.15 -3.47
C SER A 99 -17.29 0.56 -4.87
N ASN A 100 -17.18 1.86 -5.08
CA ASN A 100 -16.63 2.44 -6.31
C ASN A 100 -15.24 3.07 -6.08
N GLU A 101 -14.66 2.87 -4.90
CA GLU A 101 -13.42 3.52 -4.50
C GLU A 101 -12.46 2.49 -3.86
N HIS A 102 -11.36 2.21 -4.54
CA HIS A 102 -10.36 1.23 -4.14
C HIS A 102 -9.01 1.90 -3.95
N TRP A 103 -8.46 1.78 -2.75
CA TRP A 103 -7.17 2.35 -2.39
C TRP A 103 -6.16 1.25 -2.09
N ILE A 104 -4.88 1.56 -2.31
CA ILE A 104 -3.78 0.69 -1.90
C ILE A 104 -2.84 1.43 -0.95
N CYS A 105 -2.30 0.70 0.02
CA CYS A 105 -1.25 1.18 0.91
C CYS A 105 -0.07 0.22 0.86
N GLY A 106 1.07 0.66 0.37
CA GLY A 106 2.28 -0.15 0.27
C GLY A 106 3.39 0.31 1.20
N ILE A 107 4.05 -0.64 1.87
CA ILE A 107 5.17 -0.39 2.78
C ILE A 107 6.44 -0.93 2.14
N SER A 108 7.46 -0.08 1.90
CA SER A 108 8.75 -0.49 1.36
C SER A 108 8.61 -1.30 0.06
N PHE A 109 9.00 -2.57 0.04
CA PHE A 109 8.80 -3.48 -1.09
C PHE A 109 7.33 -3.54 -1.52
N GLY A 110 6.39 -3.59 -0.57
CA GLY A 110 4.96 -3.53 -0.86
C GLY A 110 4.54 -2.24 -1.57
N ALA A 111 5.27 -1.13 -1.40
CA ALA A 111 5.04 0.09 -2.17
C ALA A 111 5.40 -0.10 -3.66
N TRP A 112 6.48 -0.80 -3.96
CA TRP A 112 6.88 -1.09 -5.33
C TRP A 112 5.92 -2.07 -6.01
N ILE A 113 5.51 -3.15 -5.32
CA ILE A 113 4.49 -4.09 -5.83
C ILE A 113 3.15 -3.38 -6.03
N GLY A 114 2.72 -2.56 -5.06
CA GLY A 114 1.48 -1.81 -5.14
C GLY A 114 1.43 -0.86 -6.33
N MET A 115 2.55 -0.21 -6.67
CA MET A 115 2.61 0.66 -7.85
C MET A 115 2.56 -0.12 -9.17
N GLN A 116 3.15 -1.31 -9.23
CA GLN A 116 3.01 -2.18 -10.40
C GLN A 116 1.56 -2.66 -10.55
N LEU A 117 0.87 -2.94 -9.44
CA LEU A 117 -0.55 -3.28 -9.44
C LEU A 117 -1.38 -2.09 -9.94
N LEU A 118 -1.16 -0.88 -9.42
CA LEU A 118 -1.83 0.35 -9.84
C LEU A 118 -1.79 0.55 -11.36
N MET A 119 -0.63 0.32 -11.98
CA MET A 119 -0.45 0.49 -13.43
C MET A 119 -1.24 -0.53 -14.27
N ARG A 120 -1.71 -1.61 -13.66
CA ARG A 120 -2.48 -2.69 -14.34
C ARG A 120 -3.96 -2.71 -13.95
N ARG A 121 -4.33 -1.95 -12.92
CA ARG A 121 -5.67 -1.97 -12.31
C ARG A 121 -6.21 -0.53 -12.22
N PRO A 122 -6.86 -0.06 -13.29
CA PRO A 122 -7.33 1.34 -13.41
C PRO A 122 -8.42 1.71 -12.41
N GLU A 123 -9.06 0.73 -11.78
CA GLU A 123 -10.04 0.95 -10.72
C GLU A 123 -9.42 1.39 -9.39
N ILE A 124 -8.11 1.29 -9.22
CA ILE A 124 -7.42 1.81 -8.04
C ILE A 124 -7.38 3.33 -8.14
N SER A 125 -8.16 3.99 -7.29
CA SER A 125 -8.40 5.43 -7.34
C SER A 125 -7.36 6.25 -6.57
N LYS A 126 -6.70 5.67 -5.56
CA LYS A 126 -5.70 6.35 -4.71
C LYS A 126 -4.64 5.38 -4.21
N PHE A 127 -3.47 5.94 -3.88
CA PHE A 127 -2.40 5.18 -3.23
C PHE A 127 -1.77 5.92 -2.05
N ILE A 128 -1.23 5.15 -1.10
CA ILE A 128 -0.37 5.65 -0.02
C ILE A 128 0.87 4.79 0.03
N LEU A 129 2.05 5.40 -0.06
CA LEU A 129 3.33 4.71 -0.02
C LEU A 129 4.12 5.13 1.22
N ILE A 130 4.65 4.16 1.94
CA ILE A 130 5.48 4.38 3.12
C ILE A 130 6.87 3.81 2.87
N GLY A 131 7.86 4.69 2.75
CA GLY A 131 9.24 4.34 2.48
C GLY A 131 9.44 3.61 1.13
N PRO A 132 8.94 4.13 -0.02
CA PRO A 132 9.16 3.48 -1.30
C PRO A 132 10.68 3.45 -1.59
N PRO A 133 11.29 2.25 -1.77
CA PRO A 133 12.74 2.14 -1.88
C PRO A 133 13.24 2.48 -3.30
N ALA A 134 13.03 3.73 -3.71
CA ALA A 134 13.33 4.24 -5.05
C ALA A 134 14.83 4.31 -5.39
N GLY A 135 15.71 4.05 -4.42
CA GLY A 135 17.14 3.82 -4.67
C GLY A 135 17.48 2.36 -5.00
N LYS A 136 16.57 1.42 -4.69
CA LYS A 136 16.76 -0.02 -4.89
C LYS A 136 15.90 -0.57 -6.05
N TYR A 137 14.68 -0.06 -6.20
CA TYR A 137 13.75 -0.46 -7.26
C TYR A 137 13.45 0.72 -8.17
N ASP A 138 13.21 0.42 -9.44
CA ASP A 138 12.80 1.43 -10.41
C ASP A 138 11.31 1.78 -10.24
N PHE A 139 11.01 3.06 -10.11
CA PHE A 139 9.67 3.64 -10.08
C PHE A 139 9.35 4.52 -11.29
N ASN A 140 10.25 4.62 -12.28
CA ASN A 140 10.07 5.48 -13.46
C ASN A 140 8.87 5.05 -14.33
N PHE A 141 8.43 3.79 -14.22
CA PHE A 141 7.24 3.31 -14.92
C PHE A 141 5.94 4.02 -14.49
N LEU A 142 5.95 4.75 -13.36
CA LEU A 142 4.79 5.53 -12.89
C LEU A 142 4.49 6.80 -13.71
N ALA A 143 5.27 7.14 -14.69
CA ALA A 143 5.01 8.31 -15.54
C ALA A 143 4.57 7.87 -16.96
N PRO A 144 3.26 7.93 -17.32
CA PRO A 144 2.16 8.60 -16.60
C PRO A 144 1.52 7.75 -15.48
N CYS A 145 1.16 8.41 -14.38
CA CYS A 145 0.47 7.78 -13.24
C CYS A 145 -1.05 7.90 -13.41
N PRO A 146 -1.82 6.83 -13.19
CA PRO A 146 -3.26 6.86 -13.35
C PRO A 146 -4.02 7.47 -12.15
N SER A 147 -3.38 7.63 -10.99
CA SER A 147 -4.06 8.01 -9.75
C SER A 147 -3.23 8.96 -8.88
N SER A 148 -3.92 9.79 -8.12
CA SER A 148 -3.31 10.65 -7.09
C SER A 148 -2.97 9.85 -5.83
N GLY A 149 -2.03 10.34 -5.02
CA GLY A 149 -1.62 9.63 -3.82
C GLY A 149 -0.78 10.43 -2.84
N LEU A 150 -0.35 9.73 -1.79
CA LEU A 150 0.49 10.27 -0.72
C LEU A 150 1.73 9.39 -0.52
N ILE A 151 2.90 10.00 -0.50
CA ILE A 151 4.19 9.31 -0.31
C ILE A 151 4.83 9.81 0.98
N PHE A 152 5.26 8.86 1.83
CA PHE A 152 6.09 9.13 3.01
C PHE A 152 7.52 8.67 2.75
N SER A 153 8.49 9.53 3.06
CA SER A 153 9.90 9.16 3.10
C SER A 153 10.53 9.57 4.44
N GLY A 154 11.43 8.75 4.96
CA GLY A 154 12.26 9.12 6.09
C GLY A 154 13.40 10.03 5.65
N GLU A 155 13.66 11.13 6.37
CA GLU A 155 14.76 12.06 6.03
C GLU A 155 16.13 11.36 5.98
N LYS A 156 16.33 10.33 6.83
CA LYS A 156 17.57 9.54 6.93
C LYS A 156 17.45 8.15 6.31
N ASP A 157 16.47 7.95 5.42
CA ASP A 157 16.27 6.69 4.72
C ASP A 157 17.30 6.52 3.62
N THR A 158 18.19 5.54 3.78
CA THR A 158 19.30 5.25 2.84
C THR A 158 18.88 4.33 1.68
N LEU A 159 17.66 3.77 1.70
CA LEU A 159 17.11 2.97 0.61
C LEU A 159 16.37 3.82 -0.43
N ILE A 160 16.19 5.11 -0.14
CA ILE A 160 15.55 6.07 -1.03
C ILE A 160 16.61 6.95 -1.68
N ASP A 161 16.60 7.02 -2.99
CA ASP A 161 17.25 8.11 -3.72
C ASP A 161 16.29 9.32 -3.67
N HIS A 162 16.53 10.22 -2.70
CA HIS A 162 15.66 11.35 -2.44
C HIS A 162 15.55 12.33 -3.60
N ASP A 163 16.62 12.50 -4.38
CA ASP A 163 16.62 13.43 -5.50
C ASP A 163 15.85 12.85 -6.69
N ASN A 164 16.06 11.58 -7.01
CA ASN A 164 15.28 10.88 -8.02
C ASN A 164 13.79 10.79 -7.63
N LEU A 165 13.48 10.53 -6.36
CA LEU A 165 12.10 10.52 -5.88
C LEU A 165 11.43 11.89 -6.06
N LYS A 166 12.11 13.00 -5.74
CA LYS A 166 11.60 14.37 -5.96
C LYS A 166 11.36 14.66 -7.44
N ILE A 167 12.29 14.25 -8.31
CA ILE A 167 12.15 14.41 -9.77
C ILE A 167 10.93 13.63 -10.26
N LEU A 168 10.75 12.38 -9.81
CA LEU A 168 9.59 11.56 -10.16
C LEU A 168 8.30 12.24 -9.71
N ILE A 169 8.18 12.63 -8.45
CA ILE A 169 6.98 13.30 -7.92
C ILE A 169 6.65 14.58 -8.70
N LYS A 170 7.67 15.37 -9.05
CA LYS A 170 7.48 16.55 -9.88
C LYS A 170 6.86 16.20 -11.25
N LYS A 171 7.40 15.17 -11.94
CA LYS A 171 6.84 14.69 -13.21
C LYS A 171 5.40 14.20 -13.07
N LEU A 172 5.07 13.51 -11.97
CA LEU A 172 3.71 13.05 -11.71
C LEU A 172 2.75 14.23 -11.53
N ASN A 173 3.16 15.27 -10.82
CA ASN A 173 2.36 16.47 -10.56
C ASN A 173 2.28 17.44 -11.77
N GLU A 174 3.05 17.22 -12.82
CA GLU A 174 2.90 17.93 -14.10
C GLU A 174 1.75 17.36 -14.94
N GLN A 175 1.18 16.21 -14.56
CA GLN A 175 0.05 15.59 -15.24
C GLN A 175 -1.28 16.24 -14.82
N ASN A 176 -2.19 16.40 -15.77
CA ASN A 176 -3.53 16.92 -15.48
C ASN A 176 -4.29 15.97 -14.54
N ASN A 177 -4.92 16.53 -13.51
CA ASN A 177 -5.77 15.85 -12.53
C ASN A 177 -5.04 14.82 -11.64
N ILE A 178 -3.71 14.80 -11.62
CA ILE A 178 -2.91 13.98 -10.71
C ILE A 178 -2.25 14.90 -9.69
N ASN A 179 -2.42 14.56 -8.41
CA ASN A 179 -1.72 15.19 -7.30
C ASN A 179 -1.07 14.13 -6.42
N VAL A 180 0.23 14.19 -6.29
CA VAL A 180 1.02 13.31 -5.42
C VAL A 180 1.65 14.14 -4.33
N ASP A 181 1.11 14.03 -3.11
CA ASP A 181 1.66 14.68 -1.93
C ASP A 181 2.89 13.92 -1.42
N HIS A 182 3.90 14.64 -0.95
CA HIS A 182 5.12 14.05 -0.39
C HIS A 182 5.40 14.59 1.00
N GLU A 183 5.41 13.69 1.96
CA GLU A 183 5.68 13.96 3.37
C GLU A 183 7.04 13.38 3.79
N ILE A 184 7.99 14.26 4.10
CA ILE A 184 9.30 13.86 4.63
C ILE A 184 9.21 13.84 6.15
N ILE A 185 9.41 12.66 6.74
CA ILE A 185 9.41 12.47 8.19
C ILE A 185 10.80 12.77 8.74
N LYS A 186 10.92 13.88 9.45
CA LYS A 186 12.20 14.35 10.04
C LYS A 186 12.82 13.32 10.96
N ASN A 187 14.15 13.21 10.89
CA ASN A 187 14.95 12.29 11.69
C ASN A 187 14.58 10.80 11.59
N SER A 188 13.69 10.41 10.67
CA SER A 188 13.28 9.03 10.45
C SER A 188 14.19 8.31 9.45
N ASN A 189 14.47 7.04 9.74
CA ASN A 189 15.05 6.10 8.78
C ASN A 189 13.95 5.31 8.07
N HIS A 190 14.33 4.27 7.34
CA HIS A 190 13.43 3.42 6.55
C HIS A 190 12.34 2.71 7.38
N PHE A 191 12.59 2.45 8.66
CA PHE A 191 11.67 1.69 9.52
C PHE A 191 10.61 2.53 10.22
N PHE A 192 10.73 3.86 10.19
CA PHE A 192 9.79 4.82 10.81
C PHE A 192 9.51 4.55 12.30
N LEU A 193 10.46 3.95 13.01
CA LEU A 193 10.30 3.64 14.43
C LEU A 193 10.02 4.90 15.25
N ASN A 194 9.00 4.83 16.11
CA ASN A 194 8.50 5.93 16.93
C ASN A 194 7.97 7.14 16.14
N GLN A 195 7.66 6.96 14.84
CA GLN A 195 7.07 7.99 13.99
C GLN A 195 5.64 7.63 13.54
N GLU A 196 5.11 6.51 14.01
CA GLU A 196 3.83 5.95 13.58
C GLU A 196 2.68 6.93 13.82
N THR A 197 2.67 7.61 14.96
CA THR A 197 1.63 8.61 15.28
C THR A 197 1.64 9.76 14.28
N SER A 198 2.82 10.24 13.87
CA SER A 198 2.94 11.30 12.85
C SER A 198 2.42 10.85 11.49
N ILE A 199 2.76 9.63 11.07
CA ILE A 199 2.28 9.04 9.82
C ILE A 199 0.76 8.92 9.84
N ILE A 200 0.19 8.35 10.89
CA ILE A 200 -1.26 8.19 11.06
C ILE A 200 -2.00 9.53 11.01
N GLN A 201 -1.49 10.53 11.71
CA GLN A 201 -2.10 11.87 11.70
C GLN A 201 -2.12 12.49 10.29
N LYS A 202 -1.04 12.36 9.53
CA LYS A 202 -0.94 12.85 8.16
C LYS A 202 -1.85 12.07 7.21
N ILE A 203 -1.93 10.74 7.35
CA ILE A 203 -2.88 9.90 6.60
C ILE A 203 -4.31 10.36 6.88
N ASN A 204 -4.68 10.59 8.15
CA ASN A 204 -6.02 11.01 8.52
C ASN A 204 -6.39 12.36 7.89
N ASN A 205 -5.46 13.31 7.85
CA ASN A 205 -5.65 14.59 7.19
C ASN A 205 -5.83 14.42 5.67
N TYR A 206 -5.00 13.59 5.03
CA TYR A 206 -5.11 13.30 3.60
C TYR A 206 -6.47 12.66 3.25
N VAL A 207 -6.87 11.61 3.98
CA VAL A 207 -8.16 10.95 3.77
C VAL A 207 -9.33 11.91 3.95
N LYS A 208 -9.23 12.83 4.91
CA LYS A 208 -10.26 13.84 5.16
C LYS A 208 -10.44 14.82 3.98
N VAL A 209 -9.32 15.25 3.41
CA VAL A 209 -9.32 16.12 2.21
C VAL A 209 -9.89 15.38 0.99
N CYS A 210 -9.55 14.09 0.80
CA CYS A 210 -10.07 13.29 -0.30
C CYS A 210 -11.58 13.01 -0.23
N LYS A 211 -12.16 13.04 0.98
CA LYS A 211 -13.60 12.79 1.21
C LYS A 211 -14.45 14.03 1.31
N SER A 212 -13.84 15.24 1.28
CA SER A 212 -14.53 16.53 1.28
C SER A 212 -14.91 16.95 -0.14
#